data_7a13eb092cb9165fc29402e42b193ce4
#
_entry.id   7a13eb092cb9165fc29402e42b193ce4
#
_cell.length_a   1.000
_cell.length_b   1.000
_cell.length_c   1.000
_cell.angle_alpha   90.00
_cell.angle_beta   90.00
_cell.angle_gamma   90.00
#
_symmetry.space_group_name_H-M   'P 1'
#
loop_
_entity.id
_entity.type
_entity.pdbx_description
1 polymer ?
#
loop_
_entity_poly.entity_id
_entity_poly.type
_entity_poly.pdbx_seq_one_letter_code
_entity_poly.pdbx_strand_id
1 'polypeptide(L)'
;SFSMEATILLGSLAIACSFQLWPSLLGATWLPWINRGGATAGLSIGFIAVILTEPIGQKLTGGALPWGVWPWNIHSAVWGMFFNIVICMIVSLMASNDPEKNHRQTFHNFFHEYTEIKLSDRWSKPIGALILMIWMFFAIGPGSVFGNMAFGEPNIGFDKWILGMPSIWAWQIIWWALGVGAVWFLANKLRMSVDPEKEIKAINSD
;
A
#
# COMPACT_ATOMS: atom_id res chain seq x y z
N SER A 1 -10.53 29.00 -8.62
CA SER A 1 -9.19 28.34 -8.61
C SER A 1 -8.92 27.85 -7.21
N PHE A 2 -8.64 26.57 -7.07
CA PHE A 2 -8.15 26.03 -5.80
C PHE A 2 -6.79 26.65 -5.47
N SER A 3 -6.59 27.06 -4.23
CA SER A 3 -5.27 27.49 -3.79
C SER A 3 -4.30 26.31 -3.84
N MET A 4 -3.00 26.58 -4.02
CA MET A 4 -1.97 25.55 -4.04
C MET A 4 -1.99 24.71 -2.75
N GLU A 5 -2.27 25.34 -1.61
CA GLU A 5 -2.43 24.67 -0.31
C GLU A 5 -3.60 23.68 -0.30
N ALA A 6 -4.75 24.06 -0.86
CA ALA A 6 -5.91 23.17 -0.94
C ALA A 6 -5.63 21.95 -1.84
N THR A 7 -4.86 22.13 -2.92
CA THR A 7 -4.48 21.03 -3.82
C THR A 7 -3.54 20.05 -3.11
N ILE A 8 -2.56 20.54 -2.35
CA ILE A 8 -1.65 19.70 -1.56
C ILE A 8 -2.41 18.93 -0.48
N LEU A 9 -3.31 19.59 0.25
CA LEU A 9 -4.13 18.94 1.28
C LEU A 9 -5.04 17.84 0.71
N LEU A 10 -5.67 18.10 -0.43
CA LEU A 10 -6.50 17.10 -1.11
C LEU A 10 -5.66 15.92 -1.62
N GLY A 11 -4.46 16.19 -2.13
CA GLY A 11 -3.54 15.15 -2.57
C GLY A 11 -3.09 14.26 -1.41
N SER A 12 -2.69 14.83 -0.28
CA SER A 12 -2.30 14.07 0.92
C SER A 12 -3.44 13.23 1.47
N LEU A 13 -4.65 13.80 1.52
CA LEU A 13 -5.85 13.10 1.95
C LEU A 13 -6.18 11.93 1.03
N ALA A 14 -6.10 12.12 -0.29
CA ALA A 14 -6.35 11.06 -1.27
C ALA A 14 -5.37 9.89 -1.10
N ILE A 15 -4.09 10.18 -0.89
CA ILE A 15 -3.07 9.17 -0.61
C ILE A 15 -3.39 8.44 0.70
N ALA A 16 -3.68 9.18 1.79
CA ALA A 16 -4.01 8.60 3.08
C ALA A 16 -5.23 7.67 3.01
N CYS A 17 -6.26 8.04 2.26
CA CYS A 17 -7.44 7.22 2.02
C CYS A 17 -7.12 5.98 1.17
N SER A 18 -6.30 6.10 0.14
CA SER A 18 -5.93 4.98 -0.73
C SER A 18 -5.19 3.88 0.03
N PHE A 19 -4.34 4.25 0.98
CA PHE A 19 -3.64 3.30 1.84
C PHE A 19 -4.60 2.42 2.68
N GLN A 20 -5.82 2.88 2.95
CA GLN A 20 -6.79 2.11 3.74
C GLN A 20 -7.31 0.85 3.02
N LEU A 21 -7.10 0.73 1.71
CA LEU A 21 -7.50 -0.46 0.94
C LEU A 21 -6.56 -1.66 1.14
N TRP A 22 -5.36 -1.45 1.66
CA TRP A 22 -4.35 -2.51 1.80
C TRP A 22 -4.79 -3.72 2.61
N PRO A 23 -5.41 -3.60 3.81
CA PRO A 23 -5.85 -4.77 4.57
C PRO A 23 -6.89 -5.61 3.81
N SER A 24 -7.80 -4.96 3.09
CA SER A 24 -8.80 -5.66 2.26
C SER A 24 -8.15 -6.40 1.08
N LEU A 25 -7.16 -5.80 0.42
CA LEU A 25 -6.37 -6.45 -0.63
C LEU A 25 -5.60 -7.67 -0.10
N LEU A 26 -4.94 -7.53 1.05
CA LEU A 26 -4.25 -8.64 1.69
C LEU A 26 -5.21 -9.76 2.08
N GLY A 27 -6.41 -9.42 2.55
CA GLY A 27 -7.48 -10.38 2.82
C GLY A 27 -7.92 -11.12 1.58
N ALA A 28 -8.08 -10.42 0.46
CA ALA A 28 -8.51 -11.03 -0.79
C ALA A 28 -7.44 -11.94 -1.43
N THR A 29 -6.14 -11.66 -1.20
CA THR A 29 -5.05 -12.37 -1.89
C THR A 29 -4.33 -13.40 -1.01
N TRP A 30 -4.00 -13.08 0.26
CA TRP A 30 -3.09 -13.89 1.06
C TRP A 30 -3.63 -14.30 2.43
N LEU A 31 -4.63 -13.58 2.97
CA LEU A 31 -5.09 -13.78 4.35
C LEU A 31 -6.55 -14.27 4.39
N PRO A 32 -6.80 -15.57 4.17
CA PRO A 32 -8.17 -16.12 4.05
C PRO A 32 -9.00 -16.00 5.33
N TRP A 33 -8.41 -15.67 6.47
CA TRP A 33 -9.11 -15.44 7.72
C TRP A 33 -9.74 -14.03 7.83
N ILE A 34 -9.31 -13.07 7.00
CA ILE A 34 -9.97 -11.77 6.92
C ILE A 34 -11.33 -11.95 6.25
N ASN A 35 -12.39 -11.62 7.00
CA ASN A 35 -13.75 -11.70 6.50
C ASN A 35 -14.29 -10.33 6.04
N ARG A 36 -15.43 -10.35 5.36
CA ARG A 36 -16.09 -9.14 4.86
C ARG A 36 -16.41 -8.13 5.97
N GLY A 37 -16.90 -8.62 7.13
CA GLY A 37 -17.23 -7.75 8.27
C GLY A 37 -16.00 -7.03 8.81
N GLY A 38 -14.89 -7.77 8.99
CA GLY A 38 -13.62 -7.20 9.43
C GLY A 38 -13.05 -6.20 8.46
N ALA A 39 -13.01 -6.54 7.16
CA ALA A 39 -12.53 -5.64 6.12
C ALA A 39 -13.35 -4.33 6.06
N THR A 40 -14.68 -4.43 6.13
CA THR A 40 -15.57 -3.25 6.10
C THR A 40 -15.43 -2.40 7.36
N ALA A 41 -15.42 -3.02 8.55
CA ALA A 41 -15.25 -2.32 9.81
C ALA A 41 -13.89 -1.63 9.90
N GLY A 42 -12.81 -2.35 9.54
CA GLY A 42 -11.45 -1.83 9.50
C GLY A 42 -11.34 -0.62 8.58
N LEU A 43 -11.83 -0.76 7.34
CA LEU A 43 -11.82 0.32 6.35
C LEU A 43 -12.58 1.56 6.85
N SER A 44 -13.77 1.37 7.42
CA SER A 44 -14.59 2.47 7.96
C SER A 44 -13.86 3.21 9.09
N ILE A 45 -13.32 2.49 10.05
CA ILE A 45 -12.57 3.09 11.18
C ILE A 45 -11.27 3.72 10.69
N GLY A 46 -10.59 3.09 9.73
CA GLY A 46 -9.40 3.67 9.10
C GLY A 46 -9.66 5.02 8.45
N PHE A 47 -10.75 5.13 7.68
CA PHE A 47 -11.17 6.44 7.12
C PHE A 47 -11.52 7.47 8.18
N ILE A 48 -12.24 7.07 9.22
CA ILE A 48 -12.56 7.96 10.34
C ILE A 48 -11.27 8.46 11.00
N ALA A 49 -10.32 7.57 11.27
CA ALA A 49 -9.04 7.92 11.87
C ALA A 49 -8.24 8.89 10.97
N VAL A 50 -8.20 8.66 9.65
CA VAL A 50 -7.59 9.60 8.69
C VAL A 50 -8.24 10.98 8.82
N ILE A 51 -9.58 11.07 8.73
CA ILE A 51 -10.30 12.35 8.82
C ILE A 51 -10.01 13.06 10.14
N LEU A 52 -10.05 12.35 11.28
CA LEU A 52 -9.84 12.93 12.60
C LEU A 52 -8.40 13.38 12.87
N THR A 53 -7.42 12.86 12.15
CA THR A 53 -6.00 13.23 12.29
C THR A 53 -5.52 14.21 11.21
N GLU A 54 -6.37 14.57 10.25
CA GLU A 54 -6.13 15.59 9.22
C GLU A 54 -6.67 16.98 9.65
N PRO A 55 -6.23 18.08 9.00
CA PRO A 55 -6.76 19.42 9.25
C PRO A 55 -8.28 19.54 9.15
N ILE A 56 -8.90 18.69 8.32
CA ILE A 56 -10.36 18.65 8.17
C ILE A 56 -11.05 18.21 9.46
N GLY A 57 -10.48 17.28 10.22
CA GLY A 57 -11.00 16.83 11.50
C GLY A 57 -11.03 17.95 12.54
N GLN A 58 -9.98 18.75 12.62
CA GLN A 58 -9.93 19.93 13.49
C GLN A 58 -10.99 20.96 13.11
N LYS A 59 -11.18 21.19 11.81
CA LYS A 59 -12.25 22.11 11.33
C LYS A 59 -13.64 21.60 11.66
N LEU A 60 -13.92 20.31 11.46
CA LEU A 60 -15.22 19.70 11.74
C LEU A 60 -15.60 19.72 13.22
N THR A 61 -14.60 19.61 14.09
CA THR A 61 -14.80 19.58 15.55
C THR A 61 -14.59 20.95 16.22
N GLY A 62 -14.42 22.02 15.44
CA GLY A 62 -14.15 23.35 15.98
C GLY A 62 -12.85 23.45 16.79
N GLY A 63 -11.87 22.59 16.53
CA GLY A 63 -10.61 22.55 17.27
C GLY A 63 -10.67 21.76 18.59
N ALA A 64 -11.74 21.00 18.82
CA ALA A 64 -11.94 20.27 20.08
C ALA A 64 -11.07 19.01 20.22
N LEU A 65 -10.38 18.56 19.17
CA LEU A 65 -9.55 17.36 19.22
C LEU A 65 -8.23 17.66 19.96
N PRO A 66 -7.95 16.97 21.08
CA PRO A 66 -6.80 17.29 21.94
C PRO A 66 -5.44 16.93 21.34
N TRP A 67 -5.41 16.09 20.31
CA TRP A 67 -4.16 15.63 19.67
C TRP A 67 -3.69 16.52 18.51
N GLY A 68 -4.49 17.50 18.08
CA GLY A 68 -4.13 18.38 16.98
C GLY A 68 -4.15 17.70 15.61
N VAL A 69 -3.36 18.25 14.68
CA VAL A 69 -3.13 17.68 13.34
C VAL A 69 -1.90 16.81 13.39
N TRP A 70 -1.97 15.62 12.78
CA TRP A 70 -0.88 14.64 12.72
C TRP A 70 -0.25 14.35 14.10
N PRO A 71 -1.00 13.65 14.98
CA PRO A 71 -0.51 13.33 16.33
C PRO A 71 0.90 12.73 16.27
N TRP A 72 1.78 13.21 17.14
CA TRP A 72 3.20 12.83 17.22
C TRP A 72 3.99 13.10 15.93
N ASN A 73 3.57 14.05 15.09
CA ASN A 73 4.13 14.31 13.76
C ASN A 73 4.07 13.10 12.80
N ILE A 74 3.17 12.16 13.07
CA ILE A 74 2.94 11.00 12.21
C ILE A 74 1.77 11.30 11.27
N HIS A 75 1.98 11.09 9.98
CA HIS A 75 0.97 11.34 8.95
C HIS A 75 -0.29 10.49 9.16
N SER A 76 -1.45 11.06 8.88
CA SER A 76 -2.79 10.45 9.03
C SER A 76 -2.94 9.07 8.39
N ALA A 77 -2.26 8.82 7.25
CA ALA A 77 -2.26 7.51 6.60
C ALA A 77 -1.80 6.38 7.54
N VAL A 78 -0.80 6.64 8.39
CA VAL A 78 -0.28 5.64 9.35
C VAL A 78 -1.28 5.37 10.47
N TRP A 79 -1.90 6.42 11.01
CA TRP A 79 -2.95 6.27 12.02
C TRP A 79 -4.16 5.53 11.47
N GLY A 80 -4.62 5.92 10.28
CA GLY A 80 -5.70 5.22 9.60
C GLY A 80 -5.38 3.75 9.39
N MET A 81 -4.19 3.43 8.86
CA MET A 81 -3.76 2.05 8.62
C MET A 81 -3.68 1.24 9.91
N PHE A 82 -3.13 1.82 10.98
CA PHE A 82 -3.04 1.16 12.29
C PHE A 82 -4.43 0.75 12.80
N PHE A 83 -5.38 1.69 12.87
CA PHE A 83 -6.72 1.40 13.33
C PHE A 83 -7.47 0.45 12.38
N ASN A 84 -7.28 0.61 11.08
CA ASN A 84 -7.85 -0.30 10.08
C ASN A 84 -7.40 -1.74 10.31
N ILE A 85 -6.09 -1.98 10.41
CA ILE A 85 -5.53 -3.32 10.63
C ILE A 85 -6.05 -3.90 11.94
N VAL A 86 -5.97 -3.15 13.05
CA VAL A 86 -6.40 -3.63 14.37
C VAL A 86 -7.88 -4.01 14.38
N ILE A 87 -8.75 -3.14 13.88
CA ILE A 87 -10.20 -3.41 13.85
C ILE A 87 -10.53 -4.53 12.87
N CYS A 88 -9.91 -4.55 11.70
CA CYS A 88 -10.06 -5.63 10.73
C CYS A 88 -9.72 -6.99 11.37
N MET A 89 -8.60 -7.07 12.08
CA MET A 89 -8.18 -8.29 12.79
C MET A 89 -9.16 -8.68 13.87
N ILE A 90 -9.51 -7.76 14.77
CA ILE A 90 -10.42 -8.03 15.89
C ILE A 90 -11.75 -8.56 15.38
N VAL A 91 -12.39 -7.84 14.46
CA VAL A 91 -13.72 -8.22 13.94
C VAL A 91 -13.65 -9.54 13.16
N SER A 92 -12.58 -9.77 12.38
CA SER A 92 -12.42 -11.02 11.63
C SER A 92 -12.21 -12.23 12.56
N LEU A 93 -11.46 -12.07 13.65
CA LEU A 93 -11.21 -13.15 14.60
C LEU A 93 -12.42 -13.44 15.51
N MET A 94 -13.23 -12.43 15.82
CA MET A 94 -14.45 -12.59 16.63
C MET A 94 -15.62 -13.21 15.87
N ALA A 95 -15.60 -13.23 14.57
CA ALA A 95 -16.66 -13.78 13.73
C ALA A 95 -16.60 -15.32 13.73
N SER A 96 -17.22 -15.95 14.73
CA SER A 96 -17.28 -17.42 14.88
C SER A 96 -18.12 -18.11 13.81
N ASN A 97 -19.18 -17.46 13.30
CA ASN A 97 -20.07 -17.96 12.25
C ASN A 97 -20.00 -17.07 11.00
N ASP A 98 -19.07 -17.38 10.13
CA ASP A 98 -18.94 -16.68 8.86
C ASP A 98 -19.55 -17.54 7.73
N PRO A 99 -20.72 -17.16 7.20
CA PRO A 99 -21.41 -17.91 6.15
C PRO A 99 -20.63 -17.95 4.83
N GLU A 100 -19.75 -16.98 4.61
CA GLU A 100 -18.95 -16.87 3.39
C GLU A 100 -17.59 -17.60 3.51
N LYS A 101 -17.32 -18.28 4.63
CA LYS A 101 -16.02 -18.94 4.87
C LYS A 101 -15.66 -19.95 3.78
N ASN A 102 -16.61 -20.79 3.40
CA ASN A 102 -16.36 -21.82 2.39
C ASN A 102 -16.10 -21.21 1.02
N HIS A 103 -16.88 -20.21 0.61
CA HIS A 103 -16.68 -19.50 -0.65
C HIS A 103 -15.31 -18.83 -0.70
N ARG A 104 -14.92 -18.17 0.40
CA ARG A 104 -13.61 -17.51 0.50
C ARG A 104 -12.46 -18.52 0.45
N GLN A 105 -12.58 -19.66 1.13
CA GLN A 105 -11.57 -20.72 1.06
C GLN A 105 -11.45 -21.31 -0.35
N THR A 106 -12.58 -21.53 -1.03
CA THR A 106 -12.59 -22.01 -2.43
C THR A 106 -11.88 -21.01 -3.33
N PHE A 107 -12.15 -19.71 -3.17
CA PHE A 107 -11.44 -18.65 -3.93
C PHE A 107 -9.94 -18.66 -3.66
N HIS A 108 -9.51 -18.74 -2.40
CA HIS A 108 -8.08 -18.77 -2.05
C HIS A 108 -7.39 -20.03 -2.59
N ASN A 109 -8.02 -21.19 -2.52
CA ASN A 109 -7.48 -22.43 -3.07
C ASN A 109 -7.30 -22.30 -4.59
N PHE A 110 -8.33 -21.79 -5.29
CA PHE A 110 -8.27 -21.50 -6.71
C PHE A 110 -7.14 -20.52 -7.04
N PHE A 111 -7.06 -19.39 -6.31
CA PHE A 111 -6.01 -18.39 -6.50
C PHE A 111 -4.61 -18.98 -6.31
N HIS A 112 -4.41 -19.79 -5.26
CA HIS A 112 -3.14 -20.47 -5.00
C HIS A 112 -2.78 -21.47 -6.11
N GLU A 113 -3.74 -22.23 -6.61
CA GLU A 113 -3.51 -23.20 -7.70
C GLU A 113 -2.94 -22.52 -8.96
N TYR A 114 -3.43 -21.31 -9.27
CA TYR A 114 -2.98 -20.57 -10.46
C TYR A 114 -1.74 -19.71 -10.23
N THR A 115 -1.47 -19.32 -8.99
CA THR A 115 -0.34 -18.45 -8.63
C THR A 115 0.83 -19.19 -7.97
N GLU A 116 0.67 -20.49 -7.67
CA GLU A 116 1.75 -21.27 -7.07
C GLU A 116 2.94 -21.41 -8.01
N ILE A 117 4.08 -20.97 -7.49
CA ILE A 117 5.37 -21.14 -8.15
C ILE A 117 5.76 -22.62 -8.06
N LYS A 118 6.13 -23.23 -9.18
CA LYS A 118 6.60 -24.62 -9.20
C LYS A 118 7.69 -24.88 -8.15
N LEU A 119 7.70 -26.06 -7.56
CA LEU A 119 8.67 -26.47 -6.55
C LEU A 119 10.13 -26.25 -6.96
N SER A 120 10.44 -26.34 -8.26
CA SER A 120 11.75 -26.06 -8.83
C SER A 120 12.22 -24.61 -8.60
N ASP A 121 11.29 -23.66 -8.47
CA ASP A 121 11.57 -22.23 -8.36
C ASP A 121 11.35 -21.69 -6.94
N ARG A 122 11.50 -22.56 -5.94
CA ARG A 122 11.25 -22.25 -4.51
C ARG A 122 12.03 -21.04 -4.00
N TRP A 123 13.21 -20.78 -4.55
CA TRP A 123 14.05 -19.63 -4.19
C TRP A 123 13.58 -18.31 -4.78
N SER A 124 12.69 -18.33 -5.77
CA SER A 124 12.17 -17.11 -6.39
C SER A 124 11.36 -16.26 -5.41
N LYS A 125 10.58 -16.87 -4.50
CA LYS A 125 9.77 -16.15 -3.50
C LYS A 125 10.62 -15.28 -2.55
N PRO A 126 11.64 -15.80 -1.84
CA PRO A 126 12.46 -14.99 -0.96
C PRO A 126 13.30 -13.96 -1.72
N ILE A 127 13.80 -14.28 -2.93
CA ILE A 127 14.51 -13.32 -3.77
C ILE A 127 13.57 -12.20 -4.21
N GLY A 128 12.37 -12.52 -4.67
CA GLY A 128 11.37 -11.53 -5.05
C GLY A 128 10.97 -10.63 -3.88
N ALA A 129 10.74 -11.22 -2.71
CA ALA A 129 10.44 -10.47 -1.49
C ALA A 129 11.59 -9.52 -1.10
N LEU A 130 12.84 -9.97 -1.20
CA LEU A 130 14.02 -9.14 -0.92
C LEU A 130 14.11 -7.95 -1.89
N ILE A 131 13.93 -8.20 -3.20
CA ILE A 131 13.95 -7.14 -4.23
C ILE A 131 12.86 -6.11 -3.94
N LEU A 132 11.64 -6.55 -3.64
CA LEU A 132 10.53 -5.66 -3.32
C LEU A 132 10.77 -4.88 -2.02
N MET A 133 11.31 -5.50 -0.97
CA MET A 133 11.64 -4.82 0.28
C MET A 133 12.69 -3.72 0.07
N ILE A 134 13.76 -4.01 -0.68
CA ILE A 134 14.79 -3.03 -1.00
C ILE A 134 14.18 -1.88 -1.82
N TRP A 135 13.40 -2.21 -2.84
CA TRP A 135 12.76 -1.21 -3.68
C TRP A 135 11.80 -0.33 -2.86
N MET A 136 10.94 -0.93 -2.05
CA MET A 136 10.01 -0.19 -1.20
C MET A 136 10.74 0.70 -0.19
N PHE A 137 11.83 0.22 0.41
CA PHE A 137 12.60 0.99 1.37
C PHE A 137 13.19 2.27 0.75
N PHE A 138 13.81 2.18 -0.43
CA PHE A 138 14.46 3.31 -1.07
C PHE A 138 13.54 4.17 -1.94
N ALA A 139 12.52 3.59 -2.58
CA ALA A 139 11.62 4.32 -3.47
C ALA A 139 10.57 5.13 -2.70
N ILE A 140 9.93 4.53 -1.69
CA ILE A 140 8.78 5.12 -0.99
C ILE A 140 9.00 5.21 0.53
N GLY A 141 9.86 4.35 1.07
CA GLY A 141 10.11 4.22 2.49
C GLY A 141 11.16 5.19 3.03
N PRO A 142 11.68 4.94 4.24
CA PRO A 142 12.63 5.83 4.92
C PRO A 142 13.90 6.10 4.12
N GLY A 143 14.32 5.16 3.28
CA GLY A 143 15.49 5.32 2.41
C GLY A 143 15.33 6.39 1.33
N SER A 144 14.09 6.82 1.01
CA SER A 144 13.86 7.93 0.08
C SER A 144 14.44 9.26 0.56
N VAL A 145 14.70 9.42 1.86
CA VAL A 145 15.35 10.60 2.45
C VAL A 145 16.74 10.83 1.84
N PHE A 146 17.45 9.76 1.48
CA PHE A 146 18.74 9.88 0.78
C PHE A 146 18.60 10.60 -0.57
N GLY A 147 17.43 10.48 -1.21
CA GLY A 147 17.13 11.17 -2.46
C GLY A 147 17.16 12.70 -2.37
N ASN A 148 16.99 13.27 -1.17
CA ASN A 148 17.04 14.72 -1.01
C ASN A 148 18.44 15.30 -1.27
N MET A 149 19.49 14.53 -1.08
CA MET A 149 20.88 14.97 -1.20
C MET A 149 21.72 14.18 -2.20
N ALA A 150 21.21 13.06 -2.73
CA ALA A 150 21.98 12.14 -3.57
C ALA A 150 22.51 12.81 -4.86
N PHE A 151 21.76 13.76 -5.42
CA PHE A 151 22.05 14.44 -6.67
C PHE A 151 22.20 15.95 -6.53
N GLY A 152 22.51 16.43 -5.36
CA GLY A 152 22.71 17.84 -5.02
C GLY A 152 21.87 18.27 -3.83
N GLU A 153 22.33 19.31 -3.14
CA GLU A 153 21.63 19.82 -1.96
C GLU A 153 20.31 20.51 -2.34
N PRO A 154 19.26 20.40 -1.52
CA PRO A 154 17.94 20.93 -1.87
C PRO A 154 17.88 22.46 -2.02
N ASN A 155 18.85 23.19 -1.44
CA ASN A 155 18.84 24.67 -1.36
C ASN A 155 19.83 25.37 -2.31
N ILE A 156 20.44 24.68 -3.27
CA ILE A 156 21.52 25.25 -4.10
C ILE A 156 21.06 25.94 -5.40
N GLY A 157 19.78 26.17 -5.60
CA GLY A 157 19.27 26.84 -6.80
C GLY A 157 19.18 25.96 -8.06
N PHE A 158 18.31 26.36 -8.99
CA PHE A 158 17.98 25.60 -10.20
C PHE A 158 19.17 25.31 -11.12
N ASP A 159 20.12 26.22 -11.19
CA ASP A 159 21.32 26.18 -12.05
C ASP A 159 22.33 25.10 -11.64
N LYS A 160 22.25 24.62 -10.40
CA LYS A 160 23.13 23.60 -9.84
C LYS A 160 22.46 22.23 -9.70
N TRP A 161 21.19 22.12 -10.01
CA TRP A 161 20.49 20.84 -10.02
C TRP A 161 20.78 20.02 -11.28
N ILE A 162 20.87 18.70 -11.15
CA ILE A 162 21.03 17.80 -12.29
C ILE A 162 19.83 17.97 -13.22
N LEU A 163 20.10 18.36 -14.47
CA LEU A 163 19.07 18.64 -15.48
C LEU A 163 18.00 19.67 -15.03
N GLY A 164 18.35 20.58 -14.10
CA GLY A 164 17.42 21.58 -13.57
C GLY A 164 16.28 21.01 -12.72
N MET A 165 16.40 19.77 -12.24
CA MET A 165 15.39 19.15 -11.40
C MET A 165 15.89 18.91 -9.97
N PRO A 166 15.03 19.02 -8.93
CA PRO A 166 15.39 18.70 -7.56
C PRO A 166 15.93 17.29 -7.41
N SER A 167 16.92 17.09 -6.52
CA SER A 167 17.55 15.79 -6.27
C SER A 167 16.53 14.66 -6.00
N ILE A 168 15.49 14.94 -5.23
CA ILE A 168 14.45 13.96 -4.93
C ILE A 168 13.67 13.51 -6.18
N TRP A 169 13.49 14.37 -7.17
CA TRP A 169 12.82 14.00 -8.42
C TRP A 169 13.68 13.07 -9.26
N ALA A 170 14.97 13.37 -9.38
CA ALA A 170 15.91 12.49 -10.05
C ALA A 170 15.95 11.11 -9.37
N TRP A 171 15.98 11.09 -8.04
CA TRP A 171 15.89 9.88 -7.23
C TRP A 171 14.62 9.08 -7.55
N GLN A 172 13.46 9.72 -7.54
CA GLN A 172 12.17 9.05 -7.81
C GLN A 172 12.10 8.47 -9.22
N ILE A 173 12.62 9.19 -10.23
CA ILE A 173 12.66 8.69 -11.61
C ILE A 173 13.53 7.44 -11.72
N ILE A 174 14.70 7.43 -11.06
CA ILE A 174 15.58 6.26 -11.05
C ILE A 174 14.88 5.07 -10.39
N TRP A 175 14.30 5.26 -9.20
CA TRP A 175 13.62 4.18 -8.49
C TRP A 175 12.35 3.72 -9.21
N TRP A 176 11.66 4.61 -9.92
CA TRP A 176 10.57 4.21 -10.82
C TRP A 176 11.07 3.29 -11.94
N ALA A 177 12.13 3.66 -12.62
CA ALA A 177 12.72 2.83 -13.67
C ALA A 177 13.22 1.48 -13.14
N LEU A 178 13.88 1.48 -11.97
CA LEU A 178 14.28 0.24 -11.28
C LEU A 178 13.07 -0.60 -10.88
N GLY A 179 11.96 0.03 -10.47
CA GLY A 179 10.70 -0.66 -10.16
C GLY A 179 10.11 -1.36 -11.37
N VAL A 180 10.08 -0.70 -12.53
CA VAL A 180 9.65 -1.32 -13.79
C VAL A 180 10.55 -2.52 -14.13
N GLY A 181 11.88 -2.37 -14.00
CA GLY A 181 12.83 -3.45 -14.19
C GLY A 181 12.64 -4.60 -13.20
N ALA A 182 12.36 -4.29 -11.94
CA ALA A 182 12.07 -5.29 -10.90
C ALA A 182 10.80 -6.09 -11.23
N VAL A 183 9.71 -5.42 -11.60
CA VAL A 183 8.45 -6.09 -12.01
C VAL A 183 8.71 -7.01 -13.21
N TRP A 184 9.43 -6.53 -14.22
CA TRP A 184 9.79 -7.36 -15.37
C TRP A 184 10.63 -8.57 -14.96
N PHE A 185 11.63 -8.39 -14.08
CA PHE A 185 12.49 -9.46 -13.59
C PHE A 185 11.69 -10.50 -12.78
N LEU A 186 10.82 -10.05 -11.88
CA LEU A 186 9.93 -10.91 -11.09
C LEU A 186 9.02 -11.74 -12.01
N ALA A 187 8.37 -11.09 -12.97
CA ALA A 187 7.45 -11.76 -13.88
C ALA A 187 8.15 -12.78 -14.79
N ASN A 188 9.25 -12.39 -15.43
CA ASN A 188 9.86 -13.19 -16.50
C ASN A 188 10.99 -14.12 -16.05
N LYS A 189 11.86 -13.65 -15.13
CA LYS A 189 13.01 -14.44 -14.68
C LYS A 189 12.69 -15.30 -13.46
N LEU A 190 11.95 -14.77 -12.52
CA LEU A 190 11.49 -15.53 -11.36
C LEU A 190 10.17 -16.25 -11.58
N ARG A 191 9.59 -16.14 -12.77
CA ARG A 191 8.33 -16.79 -13.16
C ARG A 191 7.19 -16.59 -12.16
N MET A 192 7.12 -15.38 -11.60
CA MET A 192 6.08 -14.99 -10.64
C MET A 192 4.79 -14.47 -11.32
N SER A 193 4.70 -14.59 -12.64
CA SER A 193 3.47 -14.32 -13.40
C SER A 193 2.69 -15.61 -13.61
N VAL A 194 1.39 -15.48 -13.88
CA VAL A 194 0.52 -16.60 -14.28
C VAL A 194 1.05 -17.18 -15.58
N ASP A 195 1.11 -18.52 -15.66
CA ASP A 195 1.49 -19.23 -16.87
C ASP A 195 0.47 -18.94 -17.98
N PRO A 196 0.88 -18.33 -19.11
CA PRO A 196 -0.05 -17.98 -20.19
C PRO A 196 -0.70 -19.21 -20.87
N GLU A 197 -0.16 -20.41 -20.63
CA GLU A 197 -0.74 -21.65 -21.14
C GLU A 197 -1.85 -22.21 -20.23
N LYS A 198 -2.03 -21.67 -19.02
CA LYS A 198 -3.14 -22.05 -18.13
C LYS A 198 -4.39 -21.25 -18.47
N GLU A 199 -5.41 -21.93 -19.00
CA GLU A 199 -6.75 -21.34 -19.09
C GLU A 199 -7.31 -21.08 -17.69
N ILE A 200 -7.65 -19.82 -17.41
CA ILE A 200 -8.32 -19.44 -16.18
C ILE A 200 -9.81 -19.75 -16.36
N LYS A 201 -10.27 -20.85 -15.78
CA LYS A 201 -11.71 -21.18 -15.76
C LYS A 201 -12.42 -20.34 -14.69
N ALA A 202 -13.60 -19.83 -15.02
CA ALA A 202 -14.44 -19.16 -14.03
C ALA A 202 -14.88 -20.15 -12.92
N ILE A 203 -14.90 -19.71 -11.68
CA ILE A 203 -15.26 -20.56 -10.51
C ILE A 203 -16.68 -21.13 -10.59
N ASN A 204 -17.56 -20.57 -11.43
CA ASN A 204 -18.96 -20.94 -11.59
C ASN A 204 -19.26 -21.53 -12.99
N SER A 205 -18.31 -22.20 -13.60
CA SER A 205 -18.50 -22.80 -14.94
C SER A 205 -18.99 -24.26 -14.92
N ASP A 206 -19.61 -24.70 -13.81
CA ASP A 206 -20.28 -26.01 -13.68
C ASP A 206 -21.79 -25.84 -13.72
#